data_d5678f3aa3fba40abab8a9deb2d45711
#
_entry.id   d5678f3aa3fba40abab8a9deb2d45711
#
_cell.length_a   1.000
_cell.length_b   1.000
_cell.length_c   1.000
_cell.angle_alpha   90.00
_cell.angle_beta   90.00
_cell.angle_gamma   90.00
#
_symmetry.space_group_name_H-M   'P 1'
#
loop_
_entity.id
_entity.type
_entity.pdbx_description
1 polymer ?
#
loop_
_entity_poly.entity_id
_entity_poly.type
_entity_poly.pdbx_seq_one_letter_code
_entity_poly.pdbx_strand_id
1 'polypeptide(L)'
;MHIEIKTRTMEFKSQICTTREQSKRLLALGLKPGTADMVYHYTKSRVPALEWELQTKPPTSRGKFWTPQRIAKLAFPFHKHPDGTPMTGEEVFDELWGKDVPAWSLSRLLELIPKYIKQSNRPNADLKIDTDNQYWFISYEELGYDIKHQIMNSDLFESIISMIDWLIDNGHFNKDYLL
;
A
#
# COMPACT_ATOMS: atom_id res chain seq x y z
N MET A 1 -46.96 23.44 7.02
CA MET A 1 -45.86 23.03 7.91
C MET A 1 -45.01 22.05 7.13
N HIS A 2 -43.93 22.55 6.49
CA HIS A 2 -42.99 21.71 5.71
C HIS A 2 -41.93 21.21 6.68
N ILE A 3 -41.86 19.90 6.86
CA ILE A 3 -40.79 19.25 7.62
C ILE A 3 -39.63 18.99 6.64
N GLU A 4 -38.59 19.81 6.71
CA GLU A 4 -37.33 19.53 6.05
C GLU A 4 -36.64 18.36 6.76
N ILE A 5 -36.68 17.20 6.15
CA ILE A 5 -35.88 16.06 6.58
C ILE A 5 -34.42 16.31 6.09
N LYS A 6 -33.60 16.90 6.96
CA LYS A 6 -32.13 16.92 6.76
C LYS A 6 -31.60 15.49 6.84
N THR A 7 -31.45 14.85 5.72
CA THR A 7 -30.66 13.62 5.63
C THR A 7 -29.21 13.97 5.96
N ARG A 8 -28.80 13.67 7.19
CA ARG A 8 -27.39 13.66 7.57
C ARG A 8 -26.75 12.46 6.88
N THR A 9 -26.10 12.68 5.75
CA THR A 9 -25.16 11.71 5.19
C THR A 9 -24.00 11.58 6.16
N MET A 10 -23.88 10.42 6.81
CA MET A 10 -22.67 10.08 7.56
C MET A 10 -21.55 9.85 6.53
N GLU A 11 -20.64 10.80 6.40
CA GLU A 11 -19.39 10.55 5.69
C GLU A 11 -18.49 9.69 6.59
N PHE A 12 -18.37 8.41 6.24
CA PHE A 12 -17.35 7.55 6.81
C PHE A 12 -16.00 7.94 6.22
N LYS A 13 -15.16 8.61 7.01
CA LYS A 13 -13.77 8.97 6.64
C LYS A 13 -12.76 7.91 7.07
N SER A 14 -13.14 6.64 7.03
CA SER A 14 -12.19 5.57 7.37
C SER A 14 -11.18 5.37 6.25
N GLN A 15 -9.91 5.35 6.60
CA GLN A 15 -8.83 5.01 5.69
C GLN A 15 -8.94 3.52 5.32
N ILE A 16 -8.98 3.20 4.03
CA ILE A 16 -9.11 1.82 3.52
C ILE A 16 -7.77 1.24 3.06
N CYS A 17 -6.80 2.08 2.74
CA CYS A 17 -5.45 1.70 2.33
C CYS A 17 -4.44 2.77 2.76
N THR A 18 -3.15 2.48 2.60
CA THR A 18 -2.08 3.45 2.82
C THR A 18 -2.30 4.72 1.99
N THR A 19 -1.99 5.88 2.56
CA THR A 19 -1.88 7.13 1.79
C THR A 19 -0.70 7.04 0.82
N ARG A 20 -0.58 7.98 -0.11
CA ARG A 20 0.58 8.02 -1.03
C ARG A 20 1.90 8.24 -0.28
N GLU A 21 1.88 9.03 0.78
CA GLU A 21 3.02 9.29 1.65
C GLU A 21 3.43 8.04 2.42
N GLN A 22 2.48 7.34 3.00
CA GLN A 22 2.68 6.05 3.67
C GLN A 22 3.22 4.99 2.69
N SER A 23 2.66 4.96 1.48
CA SER A 23 3.11 4.07 0.42
C SER A 23 4.57 4.34 0.01
N LYS A 24 4.97 5.61 -0.12
CA LYS A 24 6.36 5.98 -0.40
C LYS A 24 7.31 5.54 0.72
N ARG A 25 6.88 5.63 1.98
CA ARG A 25 7.67 5.12 3.11
C ARG A 25 7.87 3.62 3.01
N LEU A 26 6.82 2.83 2.75
CA LEU A 26 6.93 1.38 2.58
C LEU A 26 7.87 1.01 1.42
N LEU A 27 7.81 1.74 0.31
CA LEU A 27 8.75 1.54 -0.80
C LEU A 27 10.19 1.90 -0.41
N ALA A 28 10.38 2.96 0.37
CA ALA A 28 11.70 3.36 0.88
C ALA A 28 12.29 2.33 1.86
N LEU A 29 11.44 1.60 2.59
CA LEU A 29 11.83 0.45 3.42
C LEU A 29 12.17 -0.80 2.58
N GLY A 30 12.03 -0.73 1.26
CA GLY A 30 12.36 -1.82 0.34
C GLY A 30 11.21 -2.77 0.03
N LEU A 31 9.97 -2.48 0.42
CA LEU A 31 8.83 -3.33 0.03
C LEU A 31 8.68 -3.36 -1.49
N LYS A 32 8.55 -4.57 -2.04
CA LYS A 32 8.28 -4.76 -3.48
C LYS A 32 6.92 -4.17 -3.86
N PRO A 33 6.82 -3.33 -4.90
CA PRO A 33 5.53 -2.83 -5.41
C PRO A 33 4.54 -3.95 -5.73
N GLY A 34 5.05 -5.14 -6.07
CA GLY A 34 4.26 -6.34 -6.34
C GLY A 34 3.47 -6.87 -5.15
N THR A 35 3.82 -6.49 -3.91
CA THR A 35 3.10 -6.90 -2.70
C THR A 35 1.83 -6.09 -2.44
N ALA A 36 1.66 -4.95 -3.09
CA ALA A 36 0.47 -4.11 -2.96
C ALA A 36 -0.74 -4.75 -3.65
N ASP A 37 -1.91 -4.57 -3.07
CA ASP A 37 -3.21 -5.02 -3.60
C ASP A 37 -4.05 -3.87 -4.19
N MET A 38 -3.62 -2.63 -3.99
CA MET A 38 -4.25 -1.42 -4.51
C MET A 38 -3.22 -0.53 -5.22
N VAL A 39 -3.70 0.48 -5.94
CA VAL A 39 -2.86 1.44 -6.64
C VAL A 39 -3.54 2.80 -6.74
N TYR A 40 -2.80 3.87 -6.50
CA TYR A 40 -3.19 5.21 -6.91
C TYR A 40 -2.78 5.41 -8.36
N HIS A 41 -3.74 5.46 -9.25
CA HIS A 41 -3.53 5.74 -10.65
C HIS A 41 -3.53 7.25 -10.94
N TYR A 42 -2.52 7.73 -11.64
CA TYR A 42 -2.44 9.11 -12.07
C TYR A 42 -3.24 9.33 -13.36
N THR A 43 -4.36 10.06 -13.27
CA THR A 43 -5.33 10.20 -14.37
C THR A 43 -4.96 11.27 -15.39
N LYS A 44 -3.91 12.06 -15.16
CA LYS A 44 -3.57 13.26 -15.96
C LYS A 44 -4.68 14.33 -15.96
N SER A 45 -5.65 14.25 -15.03
CA SER A 45 -6.70 15.25 -14.91
C SER A 45 -6.12 16.63 -14.54
N ARG A 46 -6.68 17.69 -15.13
CA ARG A 46 -6.36 19.07 -14.74
C ARG A 46 -7.12 19.52 -13.48
N VAL A 47 -8.08 18.72 -13.04
CA VAL A 47 -8.83 18.95 -11.79
C VAL A 47 -8.10 18.25 -10.65
N PRO A 48 -7.53 18.96 -9.66
CA PRO A 48 -6.71 18.36 -8.60
C PRO A 48 -7.41 17.24 -7.85
N ALA A 49 -8.72 17.36 -7.59
CA ALA A 49 -9.52 16.34 -6.91
C ALA A 49 -9.66 15.02 -7.72
N LEU A 50 -9.42 15.05 -9.03
CA LEU A 50 -9.52 13.91 -9.94
C LEU A 50 -8.16 13.48 -10.48
N GLU A 51 -7.07 14.08 -10.01
CA GLU A 51 -5.71 13.79 -10.47
C GLU A 51 -5.29 12.35 -10.15
N TRP A 52 -5.80 11.82 -9.05
CA TRP A 52 -5.47 10.49 -8.56
C TRP A 52 -6.74 9.68 -8.32
N GLU A 53 -6.77 8.49 -8.86
CA GLU A 53 -7.84 7.52 -8.67
C GLU A 53 -7.32 6.31 -7.91
N LEU A 54 -7.97 5.95 -6.81
CA LEU A 54 -7.66 4.72 -6.09
C LEU A 54 -8.35 3.54 -6.77
N GLN A 55 -7.57 2.54 -7.15
CA GLN A 55 -8.05 1.34 -7.81
C GLN A 55 -7.57 0.10 -7.09
N THR A 56 -8.39 -0.96 -7.08
CA THR A 56 -7.90 -2.29 -6.71
C THR A 56 -6.92 -2.77 -7.77
N LYS A 57 -5.81 -3.36 -7.31
CA LYS A 57 -4.84 -3.95 -8.23
C LYS A 57 -5.32 -5.35 -8.60
N PRO A 58 -5.81 -5.58 -9.82
CA PRO A 58 -6.27 -6.90 -10.18
C PRO A 58 -5.11 -7.91 -10.13
N PRO A 59 -5.37 -9.19 -9.81
CA PRO A 59 -4.35 -10.25 -9.78
C PRO A 59 -3.61 -10.40 -11.11
N THR A 60 -4.25 -10.02 -12.20
CA THR A 60 -3.70 -9.90 -13.56
C THR A 60 -3.09 -8.53 -13.82
N SER A 61 -2.55 -7.91 -12.76
CA SER A 61 -2.06 -6.54 -12.80
C SER A 61 -1.35 -6.23 -14.12
N ARG A 62 -1.45 -5.00 -14.51
CA ARG A 62 -0.88 -4.35 -15.69
C ARG A 62 0.48 -4.93 -16.12
N GLY A 63 1.33 -5.37 -15.18
CA GLY A 63 2.61 -6.01 -15.46
C GLY A 63 2.55 -7.40 -16.12
N LYS A 64 1.45 -8.15 -15.98
CA LYS A 64 1.27 -9.45 -16.65
C LYS A 64 0.54 -9.35 -17.98
N PHE A 65 -0.44 -8.44 -18.07
CA PHE A 65 -1.28 -8.28 -19.27
C PHE A 65 -0.78 -7.15 -20.18
N TRP A 66 -0.36 -6.03 -19.59
CA TRP A 66 0.14 -4.84 -20.28
C TRP A 66 1.65 -4.75 -20.15
N THR A 67 2.36 -5.61 -20.86
CA THR A 67 3.82 -5.50 -20.98
C THR A 67 4.19 -4.43 -21.99
N PRO A 68 5.37 -3.78 -21.86
CA PRO A 68 5.86 -2.83 -22.88
C PRO A 68 5.79 -3.36 -24.31
N GLN A 69 6.12 -4.64 -24.51
CA GLN A 69 6.06 -5.29 -25.83
C GLN A 69 4.64 -5.40 -26.36
N ARG A 70 3.68 -5.65 -25.48
CA ARG A 70 2.27 -5.76 -25.87
C ARG A 70 1.65 -4.40 -26.16
N ILE A 71 2.03 -3.39 -25.37
CA ILE A 71 1.64 -2.00 -25.60
C ILE A 71 2.22 -1.48 -26.89
N ALA A 72 3.49 -1.74 -27.17
CA ALA A 72 4.13 -1.37 -28.43
C ALA A 72 3.35 -1.87 -29.63
N LYS A 73 2.80 -3.11 -29.57
CA LYS A 73 1.99 -3.67 -30.64
C LYS A 73 0.62 -3.02 -30.81
N LEU A 74 0.00 -2.56 -29.72
CA LEU A 74 -1.37 -2.05 -29.70
C LEU A 74 -1.43 -0.53 -29.84
N ALA A 75 -0.48 0.18 -29.24
CA ALA A 75 -0.45 1.63 -29.18
C ALA A 75 0.31 2.27 -30.35
N PHE A 76 1.18 1.51 -31.02
CA PHE A 76 1.82 1.94 -32.25
C PHE A 76 0.78 1.95 -33.39
N PRO A 77 0.54 3.02 -34.11
CA PRO A 77 1.34 4.26 -34.29
C PRO A 77 0.77 5.52 -33.59
N PHE A 78 -0.07 5.35 -32.59
CA PHE A 78 -0.84 6.48 -32.01
C PHE A 78 -0.05 7.34 -31.03
N HIS A 79 0.93 6.76 -30.34
CA HIS A 79 1.79 7.48 -29.40
C HIS A 79 3.07 7.95 -30.08
N LYS A 80 3.24 9.27 -30.13
CA LYS A 80 4.40 9.92 -30.77
C LYS A 80 4.99 10.99 -29.86
N HIS A 81 6.29 11.16 -29.94
CA HIS A 81 6.99 12.31 -29.36
C HIS A 81 6.52 13.62 -30.03
N PRO A 82 6.79 14.78 -29.42
CA PRO A 82 6.45 16.09 -30.04
C PRO A 82 7.09 16.33 -31.41
N ASP A 83 8.22 15.68 -31.69
CA ASP A 83 8.91 15.72 -32.98
C ASP A 83 8.30 14.79 -34.04
N GLY A 84 7.25 14.03 -33.69
CA GLY A 84 6.56 13.10 -34.55
C GLY A 84 7.16 11.70 -34.66
N THR A 85 8.27 11.42 -33.95
CA THR A 85 8.86 10.08 -33.89
C THR A 85 7.97 9.14 -33.03
N PRO A 86 7.86 7.84 -33.39
CA PRO A 86 7.08 6.91 -32.61
C PRO A 86 7.70 6.66 -31.22
N MET A 87 6.86 6.60 -30.20
CA MET A 87 7.27 6.16 -28.85
C MET A 87 7.46 4.64 -28.80
N THR A 88 8.44 4.18 -28.02
CA THR A 88 8.61 2.77 -27.71
C THR A 88 7.49 2.28 -26.80
N GLY A 89 7.30 0.94 -26.71
CA GLY A 89 6.32 0.38 -25.78
C GLY A 89 6.63 0.66 -24.32
N GLU A 90 7.89 0.84 -23.97
CA GLU A 90 8.34 1.20 -22.62
C GLU A 90 7.99 2.66 -22.30
N GLU A 91 8.25 3.58 -23.23
CA GLU A 91 7.88 4.99 -23.08
C GLU A 91 6.36 5.16 -22.95
N VAL A 92 5.58 4.45 -23.78
CA VAL A 92 4.11 4.47 -23.66
C VAL A 92 3.64 3.89 -22.34
N PHE A 93 4.26 2.79 -21.87
CA PHE A 93 3.94 2.20 -20.59
C PHE A 93 4.22 3.19 -19.44
N ASP A 94 5.37 3.82 -19.49
CA ASP A 94 5.79 4.80 -18.49
C ASP A 94 4.91 6.06 -18.53
N GLU A 95 4.54 6.51 -19.73
CA GLU A 95 3.61 7.62 -19.89
C GLU A 95 2.24 7.34 -19.26
N LEU A 96 1.73 6.11 -19.39
CA LEU A 96 0.40 5.74 -18.90
C LEU A 96 0.38 5.40 -17.40
N TRP A 97 1.43 4.75 -16.89
CA TRP A 97 1.44 4.16 -15.54
C TRP A 97 2.70 4.43 -14.72
N GLY A 98 3.71 5.10 -15.29
CA GLY A 98 4.97 5.35 -14.59
C GLY A 98 4.84 6.19 -13.31
N LYS A 99 3.73 6.96 -13.20
CA LYS A 99 3.40 7.75 -12.02
C LYS A 99 2.54 7.01 -10.99
N ASP A 100 2.06 5.82 -11.30
CA ASP A 100 1.21 5.05 -10.39
C ASP A 100 1.95 4.76 -9.08
N VAL A 101 1.25 4.93 -7.97
CA VAL A 101 1.80 4.66 -6.63
C VAL A 101 1.09 3.43 -6.07
N PRO A 102 1.83 2.34 -5.75
CA PRO A 102 1.23 1.17 -5.11
C PRO A 102 0.66 1.56 -3.75
N ALA A 103 -0.45 0.93 -3.38
CA ALA A 103 -1.10 1.12 -2.10
C ALA A 103 -1.46 -0.24 -1.48
N TRP A 104 -1.42 -0.31 -0.18
CA TRP A 104 -1.71 -1.53 0.57
C TRP A 104 -2.96 -1.31 1.40
N SER A 105 -3.95 -2.21 1.23
CA SER A 105 -5.09 -2.25 2.15
C SER A 105 -4.64 -2.68 3.55
N LEU A 106 -5.48 -2.41 4.54
CA LEU A 106 -5.22 -2.87 5.92
C LEU A 106 -5.03 -4.38 5.99
N SER A 107 -5.91 -5.14 5.33
CA SER A 107 -5.81 -6.60 5.30
C SER A 107 -4.50 -7.06 4.68
N ARG A 108 -4.06 -6.41 3.61
CA ARG A 108 -2.79 -6.74 2.96
C ARG A 108 -1.59 -6.44 3.83
N LEU A 109 -1.57 -5.31 4.53
CA LEU A 109 -0.50 -5.01 5.49
C LEU A 109 -0.42 -6.04 6.60
N LEU A 110 -1.56 -6.47 7.14
CA LEU A 110 -1.64 -7.50 8.17
C LEU A 110 -1.20 -8.89 7.68
N GLU A 111 -1.38 -9.20 6.40
CA GLU A 111 -0.84 -10.42 5.77
C GLU A 111 0.69 -10.41 5.63
N LEU A 112 1.29 -9.23 5.46
CA LEU A 112 2.74 -9.09 5.32
C LEU A 112 3.47 -9.23 6.66
N ILE A 113 2.82 -8.88 7.77
CA ILE A 113 3.39 -8.99 9.11
C ILE A 113 3.36 -10.45 9.58
N PRO A 114 4.48 -11.02 10.06
CA PRO A 114 4.49 -12.38 10.60
C PRO A 114 3.58 -12.50 11.83
N LYS A 115 2.82 -13.58 11.92
CA LYS A 115 1.92 -13.83 13.06
C LYS A 115 2.68 -14.07 14.37
N TYR A 116 3.92 -14.47 14.28
CA TYR A 116 4.84 -14.65 15.42
C TYR A 116 6.27 -14.44 14.95
N ILE A 117 7.13 -14.07 15.88
CA ILE A 117 8.59 -14.04 15.68
C ILE A 117 9.24 -15.17 16.49
N LYS A 118 10.16 -15.88 15.83
CA LYS A 118 10.92 -16.95 16.47
C LYS A 118 12.01 -16.36 17.36
N GLN A 119 12.22 -16.96 18.51
CA GLN A 119 13.28 -16.61 19.43
C GLN A 119 14.20 -17.82 19.67
N SER A 120 15.50 -17.57 19.79
CA SER A 120 16.45 -18.60 20.16
C SER A 120 16.28 -18.92 21.65
N ASN A 121 15.98 -20.18 21.98
CA ASN A 121 15.85 -20.69 23.35
C ASN A 121 14.72 -20.06 24.20
N ARG A 122 13.70 -19.49 23.57
CA ARG A 122 12.50 -18.94 24.21
C ARG A 122 11.25 -19.29 23.41
N PRO A 123 10.06 -19.21 24.02
CA PRO A 123 8.80 -19.28 23.27
C PRO A 123 8.73 -18.22 22.17
N ASN A 124 7.95 -18.48 21.15
CA ASN A 124 7.68 -17.47 20.13
C ASN A 124 6.97 -16.26 20.75
N ALA A 125 7.24 -15.09 20.23
CA ALA A 125 6.44 -13.91 20.54
C ALA A 125 5.34 -13.76 19.48
N ASP A 126 4.09 -13.73 19.90
CA ASP A 126 2.92 -13.66 19.04
C ASP A 126 2.54 -12.20 18.78
N LEU A 127 2.07 -11.94 17.55
CA LEU A 127 1.51 -10.65 17.17
C LEU A 127 0.21 -10.40 17.94
N LYS A 128 0.12 -9.26 18.60
CA LYS A 128 -1.11 -8.74 19.19
C LYS A 128 -1.42 -7.36 18.65
N ILE A 129 -2.69 -7.13 18.41
CA ILE A 129 -3.23 -5.82 18.01
C ILE A 129 -4.36 -5.52 18.97
N ASP A 130 -4.23 -4.42 19.67
CA ASP A 130 -5.20 -3.97 20.66
C ASP A 130 -5.47 -2.47 20.49
N THR A 131 -6.51 -1.98 21.11
CA THR A 131 -6.85 -0.55 21.07
C THR A 131 -7.50 -0.12 22.37
N ASP A 132 -7.16 1.07 22.81
CA ASP A 132 -8.00 1.84 23.72
C ASP A 132 -8.83 2.87 22.92
N ASN A 133 -9.47 3.80 23.58
CA ASN A 133 -10.29 4.80 22.90
C ASN A 133 -9.51 5.83 22.08
N GLN A 134 -8.16 5.86 22.17
CA GLN A 134 -7.31 6.89 21.57
C GLN A 134 -6.19 6.31 20.73
N TYR A 135 -5.66 5.13 21.10
CA TYR A 135 -4.45 4.57 20.50
C TYR A 135 -4.64 3.13 20.07
N TRP A 136 -3.92 2.78 19.02
CA TRP A 136 -3.68 1.41 18.58
C TRP A 136 -2.35 0.92 19.14
N PHE A 137 -2.35 -0.29 19.67
CA PHE A 137 -1.17 -0.98 20.18
C PHE A 137 -0.89 -2.17 19.29
N ILE A 138 0.28 -2.23 18.70
CA ILE A 138 0.75 -3.39 17.95
C ILE A 138 2.00 -3.89 18.64
N SER A 139 1.99 -5.14 19.10
CA SER A 139 3.08 -5.71 19.87
C SER A 139 3.40 -7.13 19.45
N TYR A 140 4.63 -7.55 19.76
CA TYR A 140 5.01 -8.95 19.83
C TYR A 140 5.23 -9.33 21.28
N GLU A 141 4.44 -10.28 21.77
CA GLU A 141 4.41 -10.67 23.17
C GLU A 141 4.68 -12.16 23.33
N GLU A 142 5.59 -12.49 24.22
CA GLU A 142 5.83 -13.87 24.68
C GLU A 142 4.73 -14.29 25.63
N LEU A 143 4.30 -15.56 25.54
CA LEU A 143 3.23 -16.11 26.38
C LEU A 143 3.61 -15.93 27.85
N GLY A 144 2.91 -15.03 28.51
CA GLY A 144 3.00 -14.87 29.93
C GLY A 144 3.53 -13.55 30.42
N TYR A 145 4.33 -12.72 29.73
CA TYR A 145 4.73 -11.45 30.38
C TYR A 145 5.76 -10.55 29.68
N ASP A 146 6.37 -10.98 28.57
CA ASP A 146 7.48 -10.20 28.01
C ASP A 146 7.09 -9.57 26.66
N ILE A 147 6.88 -8.26 26.64
CA ILE A 147 6.68 -7.49 25.40
C ILE A 147 8.06 -7.31 24.77
N LYS A 148 8.25 -7.88 23.58
CA LYS A 148 9.50 -7.75 22.82
C LYS A 148 9.61 -6.40 22.13
N HIS A 149 8.51 -5.98 21.56
CA HIS A 149 8.39 -4.68 20.95
C HIS A 149 6.94 -4.25 20.92
N GLN A 150 6.68 -2.96 21.10
CA GLN A 150 5.35 -2.39 21.04
C GLN A 150 5.40 -1.05 20.32
N ILE A 151 4.47 -0.85 19.42
CA ILE A 151 4.18 0.42 18.77
C ILE A 151 2.84 0.92 19.29
N MET A 152 2.76 2.21 19.59
CA MET A 152 1.53 2.90 20.00
C MET A 152 1.36 4.13 19.11
N ASN A 153 0.22 4.24 18.43
CA ASN A 153 -0.13 5.41 17.63
C ASN A 153 -1.66 5.56 17.57
N SER A 154 -2.15 6.78 17.35
CA SER A 154 -3.58 7.04 17.12
C SER A 154 -4.05 6.60 15.73
N ASP A 155 -3.13 6.37 14.79
CA ASP A 155 -3.39 5.87 13.44
C ASP A 155 -2.91 4.42 13.31
N LEU A 156 -3.83 3.52 12.97
CA LEU A 156 -3.54 2.09 12.80
C LEU A 156 -2.55 1.83 11.66
N PHE A 157 -2.67 2.54 10.53
CA PHE A 157 -1.74 2.38 9.41
C PHE A 157 -0.32 2.80 9.80
N GLU A 158 -0.18 3.92 10.52
CA GLU A 158 1.12 4.37 11.03
C GLU A 158 1.71 3.35 12.03
N SER A 159 0.87 2.77 12.90
CA SER A 159 1.32 1.71 13.82
C SER A 159 1.86 0.50 13.07
N ILE A 160 1.14 0.04 12.02
CA ILE A 160 1.55 -1.12 11.23
C ILE A 160 2.82 -0.82 10.43
N ILE A 161 2.92 0.34 9.81
CA ILE A 161 4.11 0.75 9.04
C ILE A 161 5.34 0.82 9.93
N SER A 162 5.21 1.38 11.12
CA SER A 162 6.29 1.43 12.10
C SER A 162 6.69 0.04 12.61
N MET A 163 5.73 -0.88 12.74
CA MET A 163 6.02 -2.28 13.07
C MET A 163 6.74 -3.00 11.91
N ILE A 164 6.35 -2.76 10.66
CA ILE A 164 7.05 -3.30 9.48
C ILE A 164 8.51 -2.81 9.44
N ASP A 165 8.74 -1.52 9.69
CA ASP A 165 10.07 -0.91 9.78
C ASP A 165 10.92 -1.64 10.81
N TRP A 166 10.43 -1.76 12.03
CA TRP A 166 11.12 -2.50 13.10
C TRP A 166 11.39 -3.98 12.74
N LEU A 167 10.43 -4.66 12.12
CA LEU A 167 10.60 -6.05 11.68
C LEU A 167 11.69 -6.21 10.64
N ILE A 168 11.82 -5.25 9.72
CA ILE A 168 12.89 -5.23 8.69
C ILE A 168 14.23 -5.03 9.37
N ASP A 169 14.36 -4.02 10.22
CA ASP A 169 15.60 -3.68 10.92
C ASP A 169 16.11 -4.83 11.82
N ASN A 170 15.21 -5.59 12.39
CA ASN A 170 15.54 -6.72 13.28
C ASN A 170 15.58 -8.08 12.56
N GLY A 171 15.42 -8.11 11.23
CA GLY A 171 15.53 -9.33 10.43
C GLY A 171 14.38 -10.33 10.63
N HIS A 172 13.23 -9.87 11.11
CA HIS A 172 12.04 -10.67 11.34
C HIS A 172 11.04 -10.61 10.18
N PHE A 173 11.24 -9.68 9.25
CA PHE A 173 10.36 -9.54 8.07
C PHE A 173 10.72 -10.56 6.98
N ASN A 174 9.72 -11.02 6.22
CA ASN A 174 9.95 -11.95 5.13
C ASN A 174 10.70 -11.25 3.99
N LYS A 175 11.92 -11.73 3.70
CA LYS A 175 12.79 -11.17 2.65
C LYS A 175 12.22 -11.33 1.24
N ASP A 176 11.31 -12.27 1.02
CA ASP A 176 10.66 -12.43 -0.29
C ASP A 176 9.78 -11.22 -0.66
N TYR A 177 9.39 -10.42 0.31
CA TYR A 177 8.62 -9.18 0.11
C TYR A 177 9.50 -7.93 -0.07
N LEU A 178 10.82 -8.06 0.09
CA LEU A 178 11.79 -6.97 -0.05
C LEU A 178 12.52 -7.01 -1.39
N LEU A 179 12.96 -5.84 -1.87
CA LEU A 179 13.75 -5.66 -3.09
C LEU A 179 15.14 -6.29 -2.98
#